data_4ac8c5921b3694667b40659a92ef2129
#
_entry.id   4ac8c5921b3694667b40659a92ef2129
#
_cell.length_a   1.000
_cell.length_b   1.000
_cell.length_c   1.000
_cell.angle_alpha   90.00
_cell.angle_beta   90.00
_cell.angle_gamma   90.00
#
_symmetry.space_group_name_H-M   'P 1'
#
loop_
_entity.id
_entity.type
_entity.pdbx_description
1 polymer ?
#
loop_
_entity_poly.entity_id
_entity_poly.type
_entity_poly.pdbx_seq_one_letter_code
_entity_poly.pdbx_strand_id
1 'polypeptide(L)'
;LGRYLFYDGRLSGRTHPDSLMSCATCHLQENSFECGIDHPVYQEGHPHGLTGIPTPHLMLPLINLVWNHNGYLWNGRLWKDNPDPYRRNIEDLVWMGVVAPHEMNGDTNRTKALIASIPGYPPLFKKAFGTDVVTMKRISMAVAQFVRTFISSNAKFDRYMRGEVQLTPSELNGFVLFTTEEGADCFHCHGGFGNPLFTTNLFYNNGKDTVFPGIDDRYAITGDPMDLGAYKATTLRNIELTGPYMHDGRFATLEEVINFYSHGLEWSPYINPLMHHIANGGTQLTPTEKADLIAFIRTLRDEEFLTNPAFGPPDQLP
;
A
#
# COMPACT_ATOMS: atom_id res chain seq x y z
N LEU A 1 -1.42 18.87 -12.76
CA LEU A 1 -1.37 19.51 -11.43
C LEU A 1 -1.03 18.48 -10.34
N GLY A 2 -1.76 17.36 -10.23
CA GLY A 2 -1.53 16.35 -9.19
C GLY A 2 -0.11 15.79 -9.17
N ARG A 3 0.46 15.47 -10.34
CA ARG A 3 1.85 15.01 -10.47
C ARG A 3 2.84 16.02 -9.90
N TYR A 4 2.70 17.30 -10.22
CA TYR A 4 3.56 18.36 -9.65
C TYR A 4 3.47 18.39 -8.12
N LEU A 5 2.25 18.40 -7.58
CA LEU A 5 2.05 18.44 -6.13
C LEU A 5 2.57 17.18 -5.43
N PHE A 6 2.44 15.99 -6.04
CA PHE A 6 2.94 14.73 -5.49
C PHE A 6 4.46 14.73 -5.31
N TYR A 7 5.19 15.39 -6.22
CA TYR A 7 6.66 15.47 -6.22
C TYR A 7 7.22 16.74 -5.59
N ASP A 8 6.38 17.71 -5.21
CA ASP A 8 6.84 18.99 -4.67
C ASP A 8 6.98 18.97 -3.14
N GLY A 9 8.22 19.01 -2.65
CA GLY A 9 8.51 19.02 -1.22
C GLY A 9 7.93 20.22 -0.45
N ARG A 10 7.59 21.31 -1.15
CA ARG A 10 6.93 22.50 -0.56
C ARG A 10 5.50 22.21 -0.09
N LEU A 11 4.93 21.04 -0.48
CA LEU A 11 3.65 20.55 0.02
C LEU A 11 3.66 20.33 1.54
N SER A 12 4.84 20.10 2.14
CA SER A 12 5.03 20.10 3.60
C SER A 12 4.80 21.45 4.28
N GLY A 13 4.56 22.53 3.51
CA GLY A 13 4.42 23.89 4.02
C GLY A 13 5.75 24.54 4.43
N ARG A 14 6.89 23.99 3.97
CA ARG A 14 8.23 24.45 4.30
C ARG A 14 8.98 24.92 3.05
N THR A 15 10.03 25.73 3.27
CA THR A 15 10.85 26.32 2.18
C THR A 15 12.32 26.00 2.31
N HIS A 16 12.78 25.61 3.51
CA HIS A 16 14.19 25.25 3.70
C HIS A 16 14.47 23.86 3.07
N PRO A 17 15.50 23.71 2.25
CA PRO A 17 15.80 22.45 1.54
C PRO A 17 15.79 21.22 2.45
N ASP A 18 16.43 21.28 3.61
CA ASP A 18 16.54 20.14 4.55
C ASP A 18 15.23 19.79 5.27
N SER A 19 14.17 20.56 5.05
CA SER A 19 12.85 20.34 5.66
C SER A 19 11.73 20.12 4.65
N LEU A 20 12.07 19.99 3.37
CA LEU A 20 11.10 19.67 2.33
C LEU A 20 10.72 18.19 2.38
N MET A 21 9.44 17.91 2.24
CA MET A 21 8.94 16.55 2.13
C MET A 21 7.73 16.51 1.19
N SER A 22 7.80 15.65 0.20
CA SER A 22 6.71 15.37 -0.76
C SER A 22 6.13 13.98 -0.52
N CYS A 23 5.04 13.64 -1.21
CA CYS A 23 4.55 12.25 -1.24
C CYS A 23 5.65 11.31 -1.77
N ALA A 24 6.36 11.74 -2.81
CA ALA A 24 7.44 10.97 -3.44
C ALA A 24 8.69 10.80 -2.55
N THR A 25 8.81 11.50 -1.42
CA THR A 25 9.89 11.26 -0.46
C THR A 25 9.79 9.86 0.16
N CYS A 26 8.59 9.35 0.32
CA CYS A 26 8.32 8.03 0.91
C CYS A 26 7.69 7.05 -0.09
N HIS A 27 7.01 7.54 -1.11
CA HIS A 27 6.33 6.71 -2.11
C HIS A 27 7.12 6.71 -3.43
N LEU A 28 8.07 5.75 -3.54
CA LEU A 28 9.00 5.64 -4.68
C LEU A 28 8.40 4.77 -5.79
N GLN A 29 8.40 5.26 -7.02
CA GLN A 29 7.83 4.53 -8.16
C GLN A 29 8.48 3.16 -8.36
N GLU A 30 9.81 3.08 -8.27
CA GLU A 30 10.58 1.84 -8.40
C GLU A 30 10.24 0.78 -7.36
N ASN A 31 9.68 1.18 -6.21
CA ASN A 31 9.17 0.29 -5.17
C ASN A 31 7.64 0.25 -5.15
N SER A 32 7.00 0.42 -6.30
CA SER A 32 5.54 0.38 -6.42
C SER A 32 4.81 1.46 -5.58
N PHE A 33 5.43 2.61 -5.43
CA PHE A 33 5.01 3.71 -4.55
C PHE A 33 4.94 3.34 -3.06
N GLU A 34 5.90 2.53 -2.62
CA GLU A 34 6.25 2.23 -1.24
C GLU A 34 7.71 2.68 -1.01
N CYS A 35 8.20 2.82 0.23
CA CYS A 35 9.56 3.37 0.44
C CYS A 35 10.68 2.36 0.19
N GLY A 36 10.46 1.11 0.50
CA GLY A 36 11.52 0.11 0.52
C GLY A 36 12.43 0.18 1.76
N ILE A 37 13.02 -0.95 2.10
CA ILE A 37 13.83 -1.13 3.31
C ILE A 37 15.15 -0.33 3.29
N ASP A 38 15.70 -0.09 2.10
CA ASP A 38 17.00 0.60 1.93
C ASP A 38 16.86 2.13 1.88
N HIS A 39 15.64 2.65 1.93
CA HIS A 39 15.43 4.09 1.83
C HIS A 39 15.77 4.82 3.14
N PRO A 40 16.40 6.03 3.11
CA PRO A 40 16.77 6.78 4.32
C PRO A 40 15.62 7.11 5.28
N VAL A 41 14.37 7.16 4.82
CA VAL A 41 13.21 7.35 5.69
C VAL A 41 12.86 6.09 6.49
N TYR A 42 13.34 4.91 6.08
CA TYR A 42 13.13 3.66 6.78
C TYR A 42 14.24 3.48 7.83
N GLN A 43 13.90 3.64 9.10
CA GLN A 43 14.83 3.58 10.22
C GLN A 43 14.20 2.75 11.34
N GLU A 44 14.99 1.94 12.03
CA GLU A 44 14.55 1.15 13.19
C GLU A 44 13.27 0.33 12.94
N GLY A 45 13.10 -0.20 11.73
CA GLY A 45 11.96 -1.02 11.36
C GLY A 45 10.71 -0.27 10.88
N HIS A 46 10.74 1.07 10.84
CA HIS A 46 9.60 1.89 10.42
C HIS A 46 9.99 3.07 9.55
N PRO A 47 9.10 3.53 8.66
CA PRO A 47 9.27 4.84 8.01
C PRO A 47 9.13 5.99 9.01
N HIS A 48 9.95 7.03 8.84
CA HIS A 48 9.97 8.24 9.67
C HIS A 48 9.71 9.48 8.82
N GLY A 49 8.81 10.33 9.28
CA GLY A 49 8.57 11.63 8.68
C GLY A 49 9.51 12.72 9.18
N LEU A 50 9.17 13.98 8.88
CA LEU A 50 10.01 15.15 9.19
C LEU A 50 10.27 15.39 10.68
N THR A 51 9.47 14.83 11.56
CA THR A 51 9.65 14.96 13.02
C THR A 51 10.55 13.88 13.62
N GLY A 52 10.90 12.85 12.85
CA GLY A 52 11.57 11.66 13.35
C GLY A 52 10.66 10.73 14.18
N ILE A 53 9.34 10.99 14.21
CA ILE A 53 8.38 10.08 14.81
C ILE A 53 8.11 8.93 13.82
N PRO A 54 8.24 7.65 14.24
CA PRO A 54 7.94 6.52 13.37
C PRO A 54 6.45 6.46 13.00
N THR A 55 6.16 5.98 11.79
CA THR A 55 4.78 5.63 11.44
C THR A 55 4.29 4.44 12.27
N PRO A 56 2.99 4.37 12.61
CA PRO A 56 2.46 3.27 13.43
C PRO A 56 2.52 1.92 12.73
N HIS A 57 2.58 1.92 11.40
CA HIS A 57 2.68 0.75 10.55
C HIS A 57 3.57 1.04 9.35
N LEU A 58 3.97 0.00 8.64
CA LEU A 58 4.62 0.13 7.34
C LEU A 58 3.73 0.87 6.34
N MET A 59 4.35 1.46 5.34
CA MET A 59 3.63 2.03 4.21
C MET A 59 2.99 0.93 3.35
N LEU A 60 1.92 1.31 2.67
CA LEU A 60 1.27 0.47 1.69
C LEU A 60 1.53 1.03 0.28
N PRO A 61 1.72 0.17 -0.72
CA PRO A 61 1.90 0.60 -2.09
C PRO A 61 0.67 1.36 -2.61
N LEU A 62 0.89 2.45 -3.35
CA LEU A 62 -0.19 3.28 -3.90
C LEU A 62 -0.65 2.77 -5.28
N ILE A 63 -0.89 1.48 -5.44
CA ILE A 63 -1.31 0.90 -6.71
C ILE A 63 -2.76 0.42 -6.68
N ASN A 64 -3.46 0.61 -7.79
CA ASN A 64 -4.82 0.12 -8.02
C ASN A 64 -5.85 0.57 -6.96
N LEU A 65 -5.57 1.67 -6.24
CA LEU A 65 -6.41 2.16 -5.14
C LEU A 65 -7.82 2.59 -5.59
N VAL A 66 -8.00 2.87 -6.86
CA VAL A 66 -9.31 3.26 -7.44
C VAL A 66 -10.38 2.17 -7.24
N TRP A 67 -9.97 0.91 -7.11
CA TRP A 67 -10.87 -0.24 -6.88
C TRP A 67 -10.98 -0.66 -5.41
N ASN A 68 -10.32 0.05 -4.49
CA ASN A 68 -10.46 -0.26 -3.06
C ASN A 68 -11.74 0.36 -2.51
N HIS A 69 -12.73 -0.47 -2.19
CA HIS A 69 -14.02 -0.06 -1.65
C HIS A 69 -14.16 -0.34 -0.14
N ASN A 70 -13.22 -1.08 0.46
CA ASN A 70 -13.33 -1.58 1.83
C ASN A 70 -12.53 -0.76 2.87
N GLY A 71 -12.03 0.42 2.46
CA GLY A 71 -11.26 1.33 3.31
C GLY A 71 -9.76 1.27 3.06
N TYR A 72 -9.08 2.36 3.38
CA TYR A 72 -7.64 2.55 3.19
C TYR A 72 -6.88 2.34 4.50
N LEU A 73 -5.57 2.18 4.39
CA LEU A 73 -4.63 1.83 5.46
C LEU A 73 -4.81 0.40 5.99
N TRP A 74 -3.88 -0.05 6.84
CA TRP A 74 -3.84 -1.42 7.35
C TRP A 74 -5.09 -1.84 8.12
N ASN A 75 -5.72 -0.92 8.85
CA ASN A 75 -6.92 -1.16 9.65
C ASN A 75 -8.22 -0.64 8.99
N GLY A 76 -8.12 -0.03 7.81
CA GLY A 76 -9.28 0.50 7.08
C GLY A 76 -9.94 1.71 7.73
N ARG A 77 -9.18 2.52 8.50
CA ARG A 77 -9.72 3.70 9.22
C ARG A 77 -10.31 4.78 8.32
N LEU A 78 -10.01 4.77 7.02
CA LEU A 78 -10.66 5.62 6.03
C LEU A 78 -11.60 4.77 5.18
N TRP A 79 -12.92 4.97 5.33
CA TRP A 79 -13.93 4.27 4.54
C TRP A 79 -15.09 5.19 4.20
N LYS A 80 -15.83 4.87 3.13
CA LYS A 80 -16.86 5.72 2.52
C LYS A 80 -17.89 6.27 3.51
N ASP A 81 -18.31 5.47 4.46
CA ASP A 81 -19.37 5.83 5.41
C ASP A 81 -18.83 6.20 6.80
N ASN A 82 -17.55 6.57 6.89
CA ASN A 82 -16.94 7.02 8.13
C ASN A 82 -17.71 8.24 8.69
N PRO A 83 -18.08 8.25 9.98
CA PRO A 83 -18.75 9.39 10.60
C PRO A 83 -17.92 10.68 10.52
N ASP A 84 -16.58 10.58 10.57
CA ASP A 84 -15.70 11.71 10.31
C ASP A 84 -15.65 12.00 8.80
N PRO A 85 -16.16 13.19 8.34
CA PRO A 85 -16.19 13.53 6.92
C PRO A 85 -14.78 13.72 6.30
N TYR A 86 -13.73 13.77 7.11
CA TYR A 86 -12.35 13.91 6.69
C TYR A 86 -11.59 12.58 6.66
N ARG A 87 -12.30 11.44 6.71
CA ARG A 87 -11.74 10.08 6.70
C ARG A 87 -12.52 9.13 5.80
N ARG A 88 -12.88 9.56 4.59
CA ARG A 88 -13.79 8.78 3.72
C ARG A 88 -13.21 8.29 2.42
N ASN A 89 -12.17 8.93 1.90
CA ASN A 89 -11.70 8.72 0.54
C ASN A 89 -10.20 9.00 0.37
N ILE A 90 -9.68 8.84 -0.85
CA ILE A 90 -8.26 9.10 -1.16
C ILE A 90 -7.91 10.56 -0.94
N GLU A 91 -8.81 11.51 -1.18
CA GLU A 91 -8.59 12.93 -0.95
C GLU A 91 -8.30 13.21 0.53
N ASP A 92 -9.03 12.55 1.43
CA ASP A 92 -8.82 12.67 2.87
C ASP A 92 -7.50 12.00 3.28
N LEU A 93 -7.18 10.83 2.70
CA LEU A 93 -5.89 10.14 2.90
C LEU A 93 -4.72 11.04 2.51
N VAL A 94 -4.77 11.70 1.36
CA VAL A 94 -3.73 12.65 0.90
C VAL A 94 -3.52 13.76 1.94
N TRP A 95 -4.62 14.35 2.45
CA TRP A 95 -4.48 15.43 3.41
C TRP A 95 -4.01 14.97 4.79
N MET A 96 -4.36 13.75 5.18
CA MET A 96 -3.80 13.14 6.41
C MET A 96 -2.28 13.07 6.33
N GLY A 97 -1.70 12.64 5.22
CA GLY A 97 -0.25 12.60 5.02
C GLY A 97 0.41 13.97 5.12
N VAL A 98 -0.27 15.03 4.66
CA VAL A 98 0.26 16.40 4.78
C VAL A 98 0.32 16.86 6.24
N VAL A 99 -0.68 16.55 7.08
CA VAL A 99 -0.78 17.09 8.45
C VAL A 99 -0.31 16.12 9.53
N ALA A 100 -0.15 14.83 9.23
CA ALA A 100 0.23 13.83 10.21
C ALA A 100 1.61 14.12 10.82
N PRO A 101 1.76 14.10 12.16
CA PRO A 101 3.05 14.35 12.82
C PRO A 101 4.16 13.38 12.43
N HIS A 102 3.81 12.13 12.16
CA HIS A 102 4.74 11.07 11.74
C HIS A 102 5.00 11.04 10.23
N GLU A 103 4.46 12.01 9.47
CA GLU A 103 4.70 12.21 8.03
C GLU A 103 5.22 13.62 7.76
N MET A 104 4.50 14.46 7.00
CA MET A 104 4.97 15.81 6.65
C MET A 104 4.86 16.83 7.79
N ASN A 105 4.01 16.58 8.80
CA ASN A 105 3.74 17.51 9.92
C ASN A 105 3.49 18.95 9.44
N GLY A 106 2.69 19.08 8.37
CA GLY A 106 2.37 20.36 7.75
C GLY A 106 1.20 21.09 8.43
N ASP A 107 1.24 22.42 8.41
CA ASP A 107 0.09 23.25 8.80
C ASP A 107 -0.78 23.57 7.58
N THR A 108 -2.08 23.33 7.68
CA THR A 108 -3.04 23.50 6.59
C THR A 108 -3.03 24.91 5.97
N ASN A 109 -2.98 25.96 6.79
CA ASN A 109 -3.05 27.33 6.29
C ASN A 109 -1.72 27.75 5.65
N ARG A 110 -0.61 27.38 6.29
CA ARG A 110 0.74 27.61 5.78
C ARG A 110 0.99 26.88 4.47
N THR A 111 0.63 25.60 4.36
CA THR A 111 0.76 24.81 3.13
C THR A 111 -0.03 25.42 1.98
N LYS A 112 -1.31 25.78 2.20
CA LYS A 112 -2.14 26.45 1.18
C LYS A 112 -1.54 27.77 0.73
N ALA A 113 -1.12 28.62 1.69
CA ALA A 113 -0.56 29.93 1.39
C ALA A 113 0.75 29.81 0.60
N LEU A 114 1.61 28.85 0.97
CA LEU A 114 2.86 28.60 0.27
C LEU A 114 2.61 28.16 -1.17
N ILE A 115 1.80 27.13 -1.39
CA ILE A 115 1.48 26.66 -2.76
C ILE A 115 0.83 27.78 -3.59
N ALA A 116 -0.05 28.60 -3.01
CA ALA A 116 -0.68 29.73 -3.70
C ALA A 116 0.31 30.84 -4.08
N SER A 117 1.39 31.01 -3.32
CA SER A 117 2.42 32.04 -3.56
C SER A 117 3.41 31.67 -4.67
N ILE A 118 3.46 30.41 -5.08
CA ILE A 118 4.34 29.93 -6.16
C ILE A 118 3.72 30.27 -7.51
N PRO A 119 4.33 31.12 -8.36
CA PRO A 119 3.68 31.69 -9.54
C PRO A 119 3.15 30.68 -10.55
N GLY A 120 3.75 29.49 -10.62
CA GLY A 120 3.35 28.43 -11.56
C GLY A 120 2.08 27.67 -11.13
N TYR A 121 1.69 27.65 -9.84
CA TYR A 121 0.53 26.90 -9.40
C TYR A 121 -0.84 27.53 -9.71
N PRO A 122 -1.11 28.83 -9.46
CA PRO A 122 -2.42 29.40 -9.71
C PRO A 122 -2.95 29.16 -11.15
N PRO A 123 -2.14 29.30 -12.22
CA PRO A 123 -2.57 28.95 -13.56
C PRO A 123 -2.96 27.48 -13.74
N LEU A 124 -2.24 26.56 -13.09
CA LEU A 124 -2.52 25.13 -13.12
C LEU A 124 -3.83 24.80 -12.36
N PHE A 125 -4.09 25.47 -11.24
CA PHE A 125 -5.37 25.35 -10.54
C PHE A 125 -6.52 25.88 -11.39
N LYS A 126 -6.34 27.02 -12.07
CA LYS A 126 -7.34 27.57 -12.98
C LYS A 126 -7.65 26.59 -14.13
N LYS A 127 -6.63 25.95 -14.70
CA LYS A 127 -6.80 24.94 -15.77
C LYS A 127 -7.55 23.70 -15.25
N ALA A 128 -7.27 23.24 -14.03
CA ALA A 128 -7.84 22.02 -13.46
C ALA A 128 -9.26 22.23 -12.88
N PHE A 129 -9.54 23.40 -12.28
CA PHE A 129 -10.75 23.65 -11.48
C PHE A 129 -11.57 24.86 -11.92
N GLY A 130 -11.17 25.55 -13.00
CA GLY A 130 -11.83 26.78 -13.46
C GLY A 130 -11.52 28.03 -12.63
N THR A 131 -10.70 27.92 -11.58
CA THR A 131 -10.33 29.01 -10.68
C THR A 131 -8.90 28.82 -10.16
N ASP A 132 -8.19 29.92 -9.96
CA ASP A 132 -6.82 29.98 -9.46
C ASP A 132 -6.72 29.84 -7.91
N VAL A 133 -7.86 29.83 -7.22
CA VAL A 133 -7.90 29.73 -5.75
C VAL A 133 -7.40 28.37 -5.27
N VAL A 134 -6.31 28.37 -4.50
CA VAL A 134 -5.72 27.18 -3.88
C VAL A 134 -6.43 26.88 -2.56
N THR A 135 -6.96 25.66 -2.45
CA THR A 135 -7.59 25.17 -1.22
C THR A 135 -7.07 23.77 -0.88
N MET A 136 -7.15 23.38 0.39
CA MET A 136 -6.87 22.03 0.86
C MET A 136 -7.59 20.99 -0.03
N LYS A 137 -8.90 21.13 -0.21
CA LYS A 137 -9.72 20.23 -0.99
C LYS A 137 -9.21 20.07 -2.45
N ARG A 138 -8.83 21.18 -3.11
CA ARG A 138 -8.34 21.13 -4.48
C ARG A 138 -6.94 20.54 -4.59
N ILE A 139 -6.07 20.78 -3.62
CA ILE A 139 -4.77 20.11 -3.50
C ILE A 139 -5.00 18.60 -3.41
N SER A 140 -5.81 18.16 -2.44
CA SER A 140 -6.12 16.75 -2.22
C SER A 140 -6.76 16.10 -3.45
N MET A 141 -7.74 16.75 -4.09
CA MET A 141 -8.37 16.24 -5.31
C MET A 141 -7.37 16.08 -6.46
N ALA A 142 -6.44 17.00 -6.61
CA ALA A 142 -5.44 16.94 -7.67
C ALA A 142 -4.45 15.79 -7.45
N VAL A 143 -3.93 15.64 -6.23
CA VAL A 143 -3.03 14.54 -5.87
C VAL A 143 -3.75 13.19 -5.94
N ALA A 144 -4.95 13.10 -5.37
CA ALA A 144 -5.77 11.89 -5.41
C ALA A 144 -6.08 11.45 -6.85
N GLN A 145 -6.34 12.40 -7.76
CA GLN A 145 -6.55 12.09 -9.18
C GLN A 145 -5.28 11.53 -9.83
N PHE A 146 -4.11 12.01 -9.47
CA PHE A 146 -2.85 11.45 -9.95
C PHE A 146 -2.63 10.03 -9.39
N VAL A 147 -2.83 9.83 -8.08
CA VAL A 147 -2.74 8.50 -7.44
C VAL A 147 -3.73 7.49 -8.07
N ARG A 148 -4.93 7.92 -8.47
CA ARG A 148 -5.89 7.06 -9.19
C ARG A 148 -5.41 6.57 -10.54
N THR A 149 -4.41 7.22 -11.13
CA THR A 149 -3.80 6.77 -12.39
C THR A 149 -2.76 5.67 -12.18
N PHE A 150 -2.37 5.36 -10.96
CA PHE A 150 -1.40 4.31 -10.64
C PHE A 150 -2.01 2.92 -10.82
N ILE A 151 -2.09 2.51 -12.09
CA ILE A 151 -2.69 1.24 -12.50
C ILE A 151 -1.59 0.27 -12.92
N SER A 152 -1.38 -0.78 -12.13
CA SER A 152 -0.54 -1.92 -12.49
C SER A 152 -1.41 -3.02 -13.08
N SER A 153 -1.21 -3.35 -14.36
CA SER A 153 -2.05 -4.28 -15.14
C SER A 153 -1.33 -4.98 -16.28
N ASN A 154 0.02 -4.89 -16.35
CA ASN A 154 0.82 -5.49 -17.42
C ASN A 154 1.98 -6.36 -16.92
N ALA A 155 1.83 -6.96 -15.74
CA ALA A 155 2.73 -7.97 -15.22
C ALA A 155 2.76 -9.22 -16.11
N LYS A 156 3.78 -10.07 -15.96
CA LYS A 156 3.88 -11.34 -16.71
C LYS A 156 2.61 -12.18 -16.59
N PHE A 157 2.03 -12.28 -15.40
CA PHE A 157 0.78 -13.03 -15.19
C PHE A 157 -0.41 -12.41 -15.94
N ASP A 158 -0.53 -11.08 -16.00
CA ASP A 158 -1.59 -10.45 -16.80
C ASP A 158 -1.46 -10.79 -18.28
N ARG A 159 -0.25 -10.79 -18.80
CA ARG A 159 0.06 -11.15 -20.20
C ARG A 159 -0.19 -12.64 -20.46
N TYR A 160 0.06 -13.50 -19.48
CA TYR A 160 -0.33 -14.91 -19.54
C TYR A 160 -1.84 -15.08 -19.62
N MET A 161 -2.60 -14.36 -18.79
CA MET A 161 -4.06 -14.39 -18.81
C MET A 161 -4.65 -13.89 -20.13
N ARG A 162 -3.95 -13.01 -20.83
CA ARG A 162 -4.31 -12.57 -22.20
C ARG A 162 -3.81 -13.49 -23.31
N GLY A 163 -3.08 -14.55 -22.99
CA GLY A 163 -2.51 -15.50 -23.95
C GLY A 163 -1.27 -15.00 -24.70
N GLU A 164 -0.63 -13.94 -24.21
CA GLU A 164 0.52 -13.28 -24.86
C GLU A 164 1.86 -13.99 -24.54
N VAL A 165 1.95 -14.59 -23.37
CA VAL A 165 3.15 -15.31 -22.88
C VAL A 165 2.76 -16.62 -22.20
N GLN A 166 3.74 -17.51 -22.02
CA GLN A 166 3.56 -18.72 -21.22
C GLN A 166 4.26 -18.59 -19.85
N LEU A 167 3.67 -19.21 -18.84
CA LEU A 167 4.34 -19.44 -17.57
C LEU A 167 5.28 -20.63 -17.67
N THR A 168 6.38 -20.59 -16.94
CA THR A 168 7.22 -21.78 -16.74
C THR A 168 6.47 -22.85 -15.93
N PRO A 169 6.91 -24.13 -15.96
CA PRO A 169 6.29 -25.17 -15.12
C PRO A 169 6.25 -24.80 -13.63
N SER A 170 7.31 -24.19 -13.09
CA SER A 170 7.38 -23.74 -11.70
C SER A 170 6.38 -22.62 -11.40
N GLU A 171 6.30 -21.60 -12.25
CA GLU A 171 5.32 -20.49 -12.11
C GLU A 171 3.87 -21.00 -12.19
N LEU A 172 3.60 -21.94 -13.09
CA LEU A 172 2.27 -22.55 -13.23
C LEU A 172 1.91 -23.39 -11.99
N ASN A 173 2.87 -24.18 -11.50
CA ASN A 173 2.69 -24.95 -10.27
C ASN A 173 2.43 -24.03 -9.06
N GLY A 174 3.20 -22.94 -8.94
CA GLY A 174 2.98 -21.92 -7.93
C GLY A 174 1.59 -21.25 -8.03
N PHE A 175 1.09 -21.03 -9.24
CA PHE A 175 -0.29 -20.52 -9.42
C PHE A 175 -1.34 -21.53 -8.95
N VAL A 176 -1.17 -22.82 -9.22
CA VAL A 176 -2.05 -23.88 -8.72
C VAL A 176 -2.01 -23.92 -7.19
N LEU A 177 -0.81 -23.91 -6.58
CA LEU A 177 -0.67 -23.85 -5.12
C LEU A 177 -1.36 -22.61 -4.52
N PHE A 178 -1.22 -21.46 -5.14
CA PHE A 178 -1.84 -20.22 -4.70
C PHE A 178 -3.36 -20.26 -4.68
N THR A 179 -3.97 -20.99 -5.63
CA THR A 179 -5.43 -21.00 -5.89
C THR A 179 -6.15 -22.26 -5.40
N THR A 180 -5.48 -23.12 -4.62
CA THR A 180 -6.08 -24.35 -4.07
C THR A 180 -5.98 -24.38 -2.55
N GLU A 181 -7.02 -24.90 -1.88
CA GLU A 181 -7.05 -25.07 -0.42
C GLU A 181 -5.99 -26.07 0.06
N GLU A 182 -5.80 -27.17 -0.67
CA GLU A 182 -4.79 -28.20 -0.37
C GLU A 182 -3.36 -27.71 -0.65
N GLY A 183 -3.22 -26.56 -1.34
CA GLY A 183 -1.93 -25.94 -1.65
C GLY A 183 -1.52 -24.90 -0.60
N ALA A 184 -1.32 -23.68 -1.05
CA ALA A 184 -0.89 -22.58 -0.19
C ALA A 184 -2.06 -21.73 0.36
N ASP A 185 -3.27 -21.95 -0.14
CA ASP A 185 -4.54 -21.33 0.32
C ASP A 185 -4.54 -19.80 0.36
N CYS A 186 -3.79 -19.14 -0.55
CA CYS A 186 -3.61 -17.70 -0.54
C CYS A 186 -4.84 -16.94 -1.08
N PHE A 187 -5.62 -17.60 -1.95
CA PHE A 187 -6.67 -16.97 -2.74
C PHE A 187 -7.86 -16.47 -1.91
N HIS A 188 -8.14 -17.06 -0.77
CA HIS A 188 -9.24 -16.62 0.11
C HIS A 188 -9.06 -15.16 0.57
N CYS A 189 -7.83 -14.76 0.85
CA CYS A 189 -7.53 -13.40 1.32
C CYS A 189 -7.03 -12.48 0.19
N HIS A 190 -6.27 -13.03 -0.77
CA HIS A 190 -5.65 -12.25 -1.84
C HIS A 190 -6.38 -12.37 -3.19
N GLY A 191 -7.53 -13.06 -3.22
CA GLY A 191 -8.23 -13.36 -4.47
C GLY A 191 -7.50 -14.38 -5.31
N GLY A 192 -8.20 -15.00 -6.22
CA GLY A 192 -7.69 -16.05 -7.09
C GLY A 192 -7.98 -15.75 -8.55
N PHE A 193 -8.30 -16.82 -9.29
CA PHE A 193 -8.71 -16.74 -10.69
C PHE A 193 -9.87 -15.75 -10.85
N GLY A 194 -9.69 -14.74 -11.71
CA GLY A 194 -10.69 -13.68 -11.93
C GLY A 194 -10.58 -12.45 -11.00
N ASN A 195 -9.64 -12.42 -10.06
CA ASN A 195 -9.35 -11.22 -9.28
C ASN A 195 -7.97 -10.63 -9.66
N PRO A 196 -7.91 -9.72 -10.66
CA PRO A 196 -6.65 -9.17 -11.15
C PRO A 196 -5.96 -8.24 -10.15
N LEU A 197 -6.59 -7.87 -9.05
CA LEU A 197 -6.01 -7.02 -8.02
C LEU A 197 -5.12 -7.79 -7.04
N PHE A 198 -5.25 -9.11 -6.97
CA PHE A 198 -4.57 -9.95 -5.98
C PHE A 198 -4.75 -9.45 -4.55
N THR A 199 -5.94 -9.02 -4.23
CA THR A 199 -6.42 -8.62 -2.91
C THR A 199 -7.95 -8.63 -2.86
N THR A 200 -8.51 -9.01 -1.72
CA THR A 200 -9.93 -8.80 -1.41
C THR A 200 -10.18 -7.41 -0.82
N ASN A 201 -9.12 -6.69 -0.40
CA ASN A 201 -9.18 -5.47 0.40
C ASN A 201 -9.97 -5.63 1.73
N LEU A 202 -10.19 -6.86 2.18
CA LEU A 202 -10.80 -7.17 3.48
C LEU A 202 -9.73 -7.33 4.56
N PHE A 203 -10.17 -7.56 5.80
CA PHE A 203 -9.32 -7.60 6.98
C PHE A 203 -9.37 -8.98 7.61
N TYR A 204 -8.20 -9.50 7.97
CA TYR A 204 -8.06 -10.87 8.49
C TYR A 204 -7.04 -10.90 9.61
N ASN A 205 -7.35 -11.64 10.67
CA ASN A 205 -6.36 -12.14 11.60
C ASN A 205 -5.76 -13.41 10.99
N ASN A 206 -4.50 -13.34 10.61
CA ASN A 206 -3.81 -14.40 9.85
C ASN A 206 -3.04 -15.38 10.72
N GLY A 207 -3.25 -15.38 12.04
CA GLY A 207 -2.55 -16.28 12.95
C GLY A 207 -1.08 -15.94 13.20
N LYS A 208 -0.69 -14.66 13.01
CA LYS A 208 0.68 -14.20 13.26
C LYS A 208 0.95 -13.91 14.74
N ASP A 209 -0.06 -13.49 15.47
CA ASP A 209 0.02 -13.12 16.87
C ASP A 209 -1.14 -13.72 17.67
N THR A 210 -0.90 -14.04 18.92
CA THR A 210 -1.91 -14.53 19.88
C THR A 210 -2.26 -13.50 20.96
N VAL A 211 -1.47 -12.44 21.09
CA VAL A 211 -1.64 -11.36 22.05
C VAL A 211 -1.69 -10.03 21.29
N PHE A 212 -2.67 -9.20 21.61
CA PHE A 212 -2.98 -7.96 20.88
C PHE A 212 -2.98 -6.75 21.83
N PRO A 213 -1.82 -6.32 22.36
CA PRO A 213 -1.72 -5.23 23.33
C PRO A 213 -1.88 -3.87 22.67
N GLY A 214 -3.08 -3.30 22.71
CA GLY A 214 -3.32 -1.89 22.38
C GLY A 214 -2.88 -1.44 20.99
N ILE A 215 -2.86 -2.36 20.03
CA ILE A 215 -2.42 -2.11 18.66
C ILE A 215 -3.49 -1.41 17.82
N ASP A 216 -3.04 -0.71 16.79
CA ASP A 216 -3.90 0.02 15.85
C ASP A 216 -4.39 -0.91 14.73
N ASP A 217 -5.07 -2.00 15.12
CA ASP A 217 -5.65 -3.01 14.23
C ASP A 217 -7.10 -2.65 13.82
N ARG A 218 -7.78 -3.58 13.18
CA ARG A 218 -9.17 -3.39 12.76
C ARG A 218 -10.13 -3.21 13.95
N TYR A 219 -9.88 -3.89 15.07
CA TYR A 219 -10.66 -3.74 16.29
C TYR A 219 -10.68 -2.29 16.79
N ALA A 220 -9.58 -1.56 16.68
CA ALA A 220 -9.50 -0.15 17.06
C ALA A 220 -10.48 0.75 16.28
N ILE A 221 -11.00 0.27 15.15
CA ILE A 221 -11.95 0.98 14.28
C ILE A 221 -13.38 0.49 14.50
N THR A 222 -13.58 -0.81 14.64
CA THR A 222 -14.91 -1.43 14.69
C THR A 222 -15.42 -1.67 16.10
N GLY A 223 -14.54 -1.91 17.05
CA GLY A 223 -14.89 -2.38 18.39
C GLY A 223 -15.41 -3.84 18.43
N ASP A 224 -15.37 -4.55 17.31
CA ASP A 224 -15.76 -5.95 17.27
C ASP A 224 -14.58 -6.83 17.73
N PRO A 225 -14.72 -7.63 18.80
CA PRO A 225 -13.66 -8.53 19.27
C PRO A 225 -13.10 -9.49 18.21
N MET A 226 -13.90 -9.86 17.20
CA MET A 226 -13.45 -10.72 16.12
C MET A 226 -12.49 -10.02 15.15
N ASP A 227 -12.36 -8.70 15.24
CA ASP A 227 -11.41 -7.91 14.48
C ASP A 227 -10.05 -7.70 15.21
N LEU A 228 -9.86 -8.30 16.39
CA LEU A 228 -8.57 -8.26 17.10
C LEU A 228 -7.47 -8.94 16.28
N GLY A 229 -6.36 -8.21 16.06
CA GLY A 229 -5.24 -8.65 15.25
C GLY A 229 -5.54 -8.74 13.75
N ALA A 230 -6.69 -8.24 13.31
CA ALA A 230 -7.05 -8.24 11.90
C ALA A 230 -6.47 -7.01 11.18
N TYR A 231 -5.83 -7.28 10.05
CA TYR A 231 -5.25 -6.29 9.14
C TYR A 231 -5.67 -6.56 7.71
N LYS A 232 -5.52 -5.54 6.87
CA LYS A 232 -5.85 -5.64 5.44
C LYS A 232 -5.01 -6.70 4.74
N ALA A 233 -5.67 -7.56 3.95
CA ALA A 233 -5.00 -8.33 2.91
C ALA A 233 -4.66 -7.38 1.76
N THR A 234 -3.41 -6.97 1.68
CA THR A 234 -2.91 -6.02 0.69
C THR A 234 -2.76 -6.68 -0.68
N THR A 235 -2.67 -5.86 -1.74
CA THR A 235 -2.36 -6.41 -3.07
C THR A 235 -1.01 -7.11 -3.08
N LEU A 236 -0.92 -8.23 -3.81
CA LEU A 236 0.35 -8.91 -4.07
C LEU A 236 1.03 -8.45 -5.36
N ARG A 237 0.44 -7.48 -6.07
CA ARG A 237 1.08 -6.89 -7.23
C ARG A 237 2.35 -6.15 -6.83
N ASN A 238 3.44 -6.44 -7.53
CA ASN A 238 4.78 -5.91 -7.26
C ASN A 238 5.32 -6.22 -5.85
N ILE A 239 4.72 -7.17 -5.13
CA ILE A 239 5.03 -7.48 -3.73
C ILE A 239 6.51 -7.81 -3.51
N GLU A 240 7.22 -8.35 -4.51
CA GLU A 240 8.66 -8.60 -4.46
C GLU A 240 9.49 -7.36 -4.11
N LEU A 241 8.97 -6.16 -4.40
CA LEU A 241 9.66 -4.87 -4.24
C LEU A 241 9.25 -4.10 -2.98
N THR A 242 8.24 -4.59 -2.26
CA THR A 242 7.62 -3.85 -1.15
C THR A 242 7.93 -4.45 0.22
N GLY A 243 9.08 -5.13 0.33
CA GLY A 243 9.61 -5.54 1.63
C GLY A 243 10.04 -4.32 2.48
N PRO A 244 10.03 -4.47 3.81
CA PRO A 244 9.67 -5.64 4.60
C PRO A 244 8.15 -5.87 4.68
N TYR A 245 7.75 -7.05 5.13
CA TYR A 245 6.37 -7.52 5.03
C TYR A 245 5.63 -7.52 6.37
N MET A 246 4.30 -7.63 6.29
CA MET A 246 3.30 -7.46 7.33
C MET A 246 3.14 -5.98 7.73
N HIS A 247 2.19 -5.70 8.61
CA HIS A 247 1.91 -4.33 9.05
C HIS A 247 3.04 -3.71 9.90
N ASP A 248 3.87 -4.55 10.49
CA ASP A 248 4.96 -4.20 11.41
C ASP A 248 6.38 -4.51 10.87
N GLY A 249 6.49 -4.98 9.62
CA GLY A 249 7.78 -5.19 8.96
C GLY A 249 8.63 -6.35 9.49
N ARG A 250 8.04 -7.28 10.25
CA ARG A 250 8.82 -8.35 10.92
C ARG A 250 9.47 -9.37 9.98
N PHE A 251 9.04 -9.46 8.74
CA PHE A 251 9.64 -10.34 7.73
C PHE A 251 10.34 -9.51 6.65
N ALA A 252 11.63 -9.75 6.48
CA ALA A 252 12.44 -9.02 5.50
C ALA A 252 12.27 -9.56 4.07
N THR A 253 11.95 -10.85 3.92
CA THR A 253 11.92 -11.54 2.62
C THR A 253 10.59 -12.26 2.37
N LEU A 254 10.27 -12.51 1.09
CA LEU A 254 9.11 -13.34 0.71
C LEU A 254 9.26 -14.77 1.22
N GLU A 255 10.48 -15.28 1.25
CA GLU A 255 10.79 -16.61 1.79
C GLU A 255 10.37 -16.74 3.25
N GLU A 256 10.62 -15.70 4.07
CA GLU A 256 10.18 -15.67 5.48
C GLU A 256 8.66 -15.63 5.58
N VAL A 257 7.97 -14.85 4.73
CA VAL A 257 6.50 -14.82 4.68
C VAL A 257 5.93 -16.19 4.32
N ILE A 258 6.46 -16.83 3.27
CA ILE A 258 5.99 -18.16 2.86
C ILE A 258 6.31 -19.22 3.94
N ASN A 259 7.47 -19.12 4.61
CA ASN A 259 7.79 -20.00 5.73
C ASN A 259 6.81 -19.81 6.90
N PHE A 260 6.42 -18.57 7.21
CA PHE A 260 5.41 -18.29 8.22
C PHE A 260 4.07 -18.95 7.88
N TYR A 261 3.51 -18.74 6.69
CA TYR A 261 2.25 -19.37 6.29
C TYR A 261 2.34 -20.91 6.17
N SER A 262 3.54 -21.41 5.92
CA SER A 262 3.76 -22.87 5.83
C SER A 262 3.86 -23.56 7.19
N HIS A 263 4.48 -22.93 8.22
CA HIS A 263 4.81 -23.63 9.47
C HIS A 263 4.72 -22.73 10.72
N GLY A 264 4.32 -21.47 10.60
CA GLY A 264 4.40 -20.49 11.70
C GLY A 264 3.07 -19.93 12.17
N LEU A 265 1.95 -20.56 11.77
CA LEU A 265 0.63 -20.08 12.20
C LEU A 265 0.37 -20.42 13.66
N GLU A 266 -0.10 -19.44 14.42
CA GLU A 266 -0.47 -19.58 15.83
C GLU A 266 -1.98 -19.41 16.00
N TRP A 267 -2.59 -20.32 16.77
CA TRP A 267 -4.02 -20.27 17.02
C TRP A 267 -4.37 -19.20 18.06
N SER A 268 -5.43 -18.45 17.80
CA SER A 268 -6.10 -17.58 18.76
C SER A 268 -7.62 -17.68 18.59
N PRO A 269 -8.43 -17.30 19.61
CA PRO A 269 -9.88 -17.28 19.46
C PRO A 269 -10.40 -16.26 18.44
N TYR A 270 -9.53 -15.39 17.93
CA TYR A 270 -9.84 -14.31 17.00
C TYR A 270 -9.31 -14.59 15.57
N ILE A 271 -8.71 -15.76 15.36
CA ILE A 271 -8.20 -16.12 14.03
C ILE A 271 -9.32 -16.17 13.00
N ASN A 272 -9.03 -15.70 11.78
CA ASN A 272 -10.04 -15.72 10.73
C ASN A 272 -10.37 -17.17 10.34
N PRO A 273 -11.68 -17.53 10.20
CA PRO A 273 -12.09 -18.88 9.81
C PRO A 273 -11.54 -19.39 8.48
N LEU A 274 -11.10 -18.50 7.59
CA LEU A 274 -10.45 -18.87 6.33
C LEU A 274 -9.00 -19.33 6.50
N MET A 275 -8.46 -19.33 7.71
CA MET A 275 -7.14 -19.89 8.00
C MET A 275 -7.24 -21.41 8.25
N HIS A 276 -7.62 -22.15 7.21
CA HIS A 276 -8.00 -23.57 7.27
C HIS A 276 -6.87 -24.47 7.82
N HIS A 277 -5.61 -24.11 7.58
CA HIS A 277 -4.44 -24.91 7.99
C HIS A 277 -3.94 -24.63 9.41
N ILE A 278 -4.67 -23.83 10.19
CA ILE A 278 -4.24 -23.43 11.54
C ILE A 278 -3.98 -24.63 12.47
N ALA A 279 -4.78 -25.69 12.37
CA ALA A 279 -4.62 -26.88 13.21
C ALA A 279 -3.29 -27.61 12.98
N ASN A 280 -2.68 -27.41 11.81
CA ASN A 280 -1.39 -27.98 11.44
C ASN A 280 -0.24 -26.99 11.63
N GLY A 281 -0.51 -25.77 12.14
CA GLY A 281 0.47 -24.69 12.23
C GLY A 281 0.86 -24.08 10.88
N GLY A 282 0.12 -24.39 9.80
CA GLY A 282 0.31 -23.87 8.46
C GLY A 282 0.11 -24.93 7.37
N THR A 283 0.35 -24.54 6.12
CA THR A 283 0.08 -25.34 4.91
C THR A 283 1.07 -26.48 4.66
N GLN A 284 2.16 -26.56 5.42
CA GLN A 284 3.19 -27.62 5.37
C GLN A 284 3.85 -27.82 4.00
N LEU A 285 4.05 -26.73 3.24
CA LEU A 285 4.66 -26.78 1.91
C LEU A 285 6.09 -27.33 1.95
N THR A 286 6.42 -28.15 0.97
CA THR A 286 7.79 -28.63 0.71
C THR A 286 8.69 -27.49 0.22
N PRO A 287 10.02 -27.63 0.28
CA PRO A 287 10.94 -26.62 -0.28
C PRO A 287 10.69 -26.30 -1.76
N THR A 288 10.32 -27.31 -2.56
CA THR A 288 10.00 -27.12 -3.99
C THR A 288 8.72 -26.32 -4.17
N GLU A 289 7.65 -26.64 -3.45
CA GLU A 289 6.38 -25.91 -3.50
C GLU A 289 6.53 -24.45 -3.05
N LYS A 290 7.34 -24.18 -2.02
CA LYS A 290 7.68 -22.80 -1.62
C LYS A 290 8.38 -22.05 -2.73
N ALA A 291 9.35 -22.66 -3.40
CA ALA A 291 10.05 -22.06 -4.53
C ALA A 291 9.10 -21.78 -5.71
N ASP A 292 8.22 -22.73 -6.03
CA ASP A 292 7.21 -22.59 -7.08
C ASP A 292 6.22 -21.45 -6.76
N LEU A 293 5.74 -21.36 -5.52
CA LEU A 293 4.87 -20.28 -5.08
C LEU A 293 5.54 -18.92 -5.20
N ILE A 294 6.80 -18.79 -4.80
CA ILE A 294 7.59 -17.55 -4.96
C ILE A 294 7.78 -17.22 -6.44
N ALA A 295 8.06 -18.22 -7.28
CA ALA A 295 8.19 -18.02 -8.72
C ALA A 295 6.89 -17.47 -9.34
N PHE A 296 5.73 -17.98 -8.91
CA PHE A 296 4.43 -17.41 -9.32
C PHE A 296 4.26 -15.97 -8.82
N ILE A 297 4.48 -15.69 -7.54
CA ILE A 297 4.32 -14.36 -6.96
C ILE A 297 5.17 -13.32 -7.71
N ARG A 298 6.38 -13.69 -8.13
CA ARG A 298 7.26 -12.84 -8.95
C ARG A 298 6.69 -12.53 -10.32
N THR A 299 5.78 -13.33 -10.86
CA THR A 299 5.09 -13.01 -12.14
C THR A 299 4.12 -11.82 -12.02
N LEU A 300 3.81 -11.38 -10.80
CA LEU A 300 2.95 -10.21 -10.53
C LEU A 300 3.70 -8.86 -10.59
N ARG A 301 5.00 -8.89 -10.87
CA ARG A 301 5.83 -7.70 -11.09
C ARG A 301 5.53 -7.08 -12.45
N ASP A 302 5.26 -5.77 -12.46
CA ASP A 302 4.84 -4.97 -13.61
C ASP A 302 5.91 -3.92 -13.93
N GLU A 303 6.88 -4.29 -14.77
CA GLU A 303 8.01 -3.42 -15.15
C GLU A 303 7.57 -2.16 -15.87
N GLU A 304 6.50 -2.23 -16.66
CA GLU A 304 5.97 -1.06 -17.35
C GLU A 304 5.45 -0.02 -16.36
N PHE A 305 4.74 -0.46 -15.32
CA PHE A 305 4.27 0.42 -14.26
C PHE A 305 5.43 1.06 -13.49
N LEU A 306 6.44 0.27 -13.14
CA LEU A 306 7.59 0.71 -12.34
C LEU A 306 8.47 1.75 -13.07
N THR A 307 8.47 1.73 -14.39
CA THR A 307 9.35 2.58 -15.22
C THR A 307 8.60 3.62 -16.04
N ASN A 308 7.26 3.69 -15.95
CA ASN A 308 6.46 4.61 -16.75
C ASN A 308 6.78 6.08 -16.41
N PRO A 309 7.31 6.87 -17.36
CA PRO A 309 7.67 8.26 -17.11
C PRO A 309 6.47 9.17 -16.80
N ALA A 310 5.24 8.73 -17.10
CA ALA A 310 4.03 9.47 -16.75
C ALA A 310 3.80 9.49 -15.22
N PHE A 311 4.33 8.52 -14.50
CA PHE A 311 4.23 8.42 -13.04
C PHE A 311 5.46 8.97 -12.31
N GLY A 312 6.60 9.10 -13.00
CA GLY A 312 7.85 9.61 -12.45
C GLY A 312 7.83 11.12 -12.16
N PRO A 313 8.94 11.67 -11.64
CA PRO A 313 9.04 13.10 -11.35
C PRO A 313 8.89 13.93 -12.63
N PRO A 314 8.28 15.12 -12.57
CA PRO A 314 8.27 16.05 -13.68
C PRO A 314 9.67 16.63 -13.92
N ASP A 315 9.98 17.04 -15.15
CA ASP A 315 11.29 17.65 -15.49
C ASP A 315 11.58 18.93 -14.68
N GLN A 316 10.53 19.70 -14.38
CA GLN A 316 10.60 20.91 -13.57
C GLN A 316 9.33 21.06 -12.73
N LEU A 317 9.47 21.57 -11.51
CA LEU A 317 8.37 21.98 -10.67
C LEU A 317 7.94 23.42 -11.00
N PRO A 318 6.65 23.77 -10.78
CA PRO A 318 6.14 25.12 -10.96
C PRO A 318 6.82 26.16 -10.11
#